data_a0aaebe4c49522bd1701f4a37f1ea659
#
_entry.id   a0aaebe4c49522bd1701f4a37f1ea659
#
_cell.length_a   1.000
_cell.length_b   1.000
_cell.length_c   1.000
_cell.angle_alpha   90.00
_cell.angle_beta   90.00
_cell.angle_gamma   90.00
#
_symmetry.space_group_name_H-M   'P 1'
#
loop_
_entity.id
_entity.type
_entity.pdbx_description
1 polymer ?
#
loop_
_entity_poly.entity_id
_entity_poly.type
_entity_poly.pdbx_seq_one_letter_code
_entity_poly.pdbx_strand_id
1 'polypeptide(L)'
;MKRLEKNVTIITGGGKGIGFGIAQAFAAEGSDLVLTGRTESRLIAAKEKLEKEYGIEVLPIVADGADEQAINNVITQTIQKFGKINTLINNAQVSKAGLPLLEHSREDLDLAIFSGIYAAFFYMKVCHPYLKKTKGSVINFASGAGLFGRAGQSSYAAAKEGIRGLSRVAATEWGPDGIRVNVVCPLAMTESLKEWKENYPELYEKTIQGIPLGRFADPKNDIGRVCVFLASEDASFVTGETITLQGGSGLRP
;
A
#
# COMPACT_ATOMS: atom_id res chain seq x y z
N MET A 1 17.61 -17.34 6.81
CA MET A 1 17.47 -16.11 7.64
C MET A 1 16.28 -15.32 7.11
N LYS A 2 15.42 -14.84 7.98
CA LYS A 2 14.26 -14.02 7.57
C LYS A 2 14.76 -12.62 7.14
N ARG A 3 14.30 -12.11 5.98
CA ARG A 3 14.79 -10.86 5.38
C ARG A 3 14.44 -9.60 6.16
N LEU A 4 13.36 -9.63 6.94
CA LEU A 4 12.85 -8.49 7.71
C LEU A 4 12.82 -8.76 9.22
N GLU A 5 13.66 -9.69 9.67
CA GLU A 5 13.73 -10.03 11.09
C GLU A 5 14.03 -8.80 11.95
N LYS A 6 13.22 -8.60 13.00
CA LYS A 6 13.28 -7.44 13.89
C LYS A 6 12.92 -6.10 13.23
N ASN A 7 12.45 -6.06 11.99
CA ASN A 7 11.92 -4.83 11.40
C ASN A 7 10.54 -4.52 11.97
N VAL A 8 10.20 -3.24 11.96
CA VAL A 8 8.86 -2.73 12.30
C VAL A 8 8.27 -2.05 11.07
N THR A 9 7.12 -2.54 10.61
CA THR A 9 6.46 -2.07 9.40
C THR A 9 5.08 -1.53 9.70
N ILE A 10 4.80 -0.28 9.28
CA ILE A 10 3.45 0.30 9.30
C ILE A 10 2.78 0.02 7.96
N ILE A 11 1.57 -0.55 7.98
CA ILE A 11 0.77 -0.85 6.78
C ILE A 11 -0.59 -0.19 6.90
N THR A 12 -0.85 0.83 6.09
CA THR A 12 -2.17 1.46 6.06
C THR A 12 -3.15 0.58 5.27
N GLY A 13 -4.37 0.40 5.82
CA GLY A 13 -5.35 -0.54 5.26
C GLY A 13 -4.94 -2.01 5.41
N GLY A 14 -4.16 -2.34 6.45
CA GLY A 14 -3.58 -3.67 6.67
C GLY A 14 -4.56 -4.76 7.09
N GLY A 15 -5.82 -4.43 7.39
CA GLY A 15 -6.83 -5.38 7.91
C GLY A 15 -7.52 -6.23 6.85
N LYS A 16 -7.36 -5.97 5.54
CA LYS A 16 -8.00 -6.74 4.44
C LYS A 16 -7.27 -6.56 3.11
N GLY A 17 -7.67 -7.37 2.13
CA GLY A 17 -7.29 -7.23 0.72
C GLY A 17 -5.78 -7.23 0.50
N ILE A 18 -5.30 -6.30 -0.34
CA ILE A 18 -3.87 -6.17 -0.66
C ILE A 18 -3.06 -5.89 0.59
N GLY A 19 -3.50 -4.97 1.46
CA GLY A 19 -2.78 -4.62 2.69
C GLY A 19 -2.60 -5.82 3.63
N PHE A 20 -3.61 -6.67 3.76
CA PHE A 20 -3.51 -7.89 4.56
C PHE A 20 -2.58 -8.94 3.92
N GLY A 21 -2.61 -9.09 2.59
CA GLY A 21 -1.67 -9.97 1.87
C GLY A 21 -0.22 -9.52 2.06
N ILE A 22 0.03 -8.20 2.02
CA ILE A 22 1.35 -7.64 2.34
C ILE A 22 1.73 -7.94 3.78
N ALA A 23 0.80 -7.73 4.73
CA ALA A 23 1.03 -8.04 6.15
C ALA A 23 1.45 -9.50 6.37
N GLN A 24 0.79 -10.45 5.68
CA GLN A 24 1.17 -11.86 5.72
C GLN A 24 2.59 -12.13 5.16
N ALA A 25 2.96 -11.46 4.06
CA ALA A 25 4.30 -11.62 3.48
C ALA A 25 5.39 -11.06 4.39
N PHE A 26 5.16 -9.90 5.00
CA PHE A 26 6.09 -9.26 5.95
C PHE A 26 6.22 -10.07 7.24
N ALA A 27 5.10 -10.54 7.79
CA ALA A 27 5.08 -11.41 8.96
C ALA A 27 5.87 -12.70 8.73
N ALA A 28 5.73 -13.33 7.57
CA ALA A 28 6.48 -14.52 7.18
C ALA A 28 8.00 -14.28 7.16
N GLU A 29 8.42 -13.05 6.87
CA GLU A 29 9.83 -12.62 6.87
C GLU A 29 10.28 -12.01 8.21
N GLY A 30 9.45 -12.11 9.27
CA GLY A 30 9.80 -11.77 10.64
C GLY A 30 9.70 -10.30 11.03
N SER A 31 8.98 -9.49 10.24
CA SER A 31 8.67 -8.10 10.62
C SER A 31 7.55 -8.06 11.64
N ASP A 32 7.71 -7.28 12.70
CA ASP A 32 6.61 -6.83 13.53
C ASP A 32 5.79 -5.78 12.78
N LEU A 33 4.48 -5.73 13.04
CA LEU A 33 3.55 -4.97 12.21
C LEU A 33 2.72 -3.98 13.01
N VAL A 34 2.50 -2.80 12.41
CA VAL A 34 1.47 -1.86 12.81
C VAL A 34 0.43 -1.81 11.70
N LEU A 35 -0.78 -2.26 11.97
CA LEU A 35 -1.86 -2.28 11.00
C LEU A 35 -2.82 -1.14 11.30
N THR A 36 -3.06 -0.26 10.32
CA THR A 36 -4.02 0.83 10.47
C THR A 36 -5.22 0.69 9.53
N GLY A 37 -6.35 1.24 9.94
CA GLY A 37 -7.59 1.24 9.17
C GLY A 37 -8.76 1.73 10.01
N ARG A 38 -9.94 1.89 9.39
CA ARG A 38 -11.12 2.45 10.07
C ARG A 38 -11.99 1.42 10.79
N THR A 39 -11.80 0.13 10.53
CA THR A 39 -12.65 -0.94 11.06
C THR A 39 -11.86 -1.77 12.07
N GLU A 40 -12.10 -1.54 13.35
CA GLU A 40 -11.39 -2.18 14.45
C GLU A 40 -11.45 -3.71 14.40
N SER A 41 -12.64 -4.28 14.20
CA SER A 41 -12.83 -5.73 14.16
C SER A 41 -11.97 -6.43 13.09
N ARG A 42 -11.75 -5.78 11.93
CA ARG A 42 -10.87 -6.31 10.87
C ARG A 42 -9.41 -6.26 11.27
N LEU A 43 -8.99 -5.22 11.97
CA LEU A 43 -7.60 -5.07 12.43
C LEU A 43 -7.30 -6.10 13.53
N ILE A 44 -8.24 -6.34 14.45
CA ILE A 44 -8.11 -7.35 15.52
C ILE A 44 -8.04 -8.76 14.91
N ALA A 45 -8.95 -9.10 14.00
CA ALA A 45 -8.93 -10.40 13.32
C ALA A 45 -7.63 -10.63 12.53
N ALA A 46 -7.11 -9.58 11.87
CA ALA A 46 -5.84 -9.64 11.17
C ALA A 46 -4.68 -9.86 12.15
N LYS A 47 -4.64 -9.14 13.28
CA LYS A 47 -3.66 -9.34 14.34
C LYS A 47 -3.63 -10.78 14.83
N GLU A 48 -4.77 -11.30 15.31
CA GLU A 48 -4.87 -12.66 15.86
C GLU A 48 -4.35 -13.72 14.87
N LYS A 49 -4.73 -13.59 13.61
CA LYS A 49 -4.29 -14.50 12.57
C LYS A 49 -2.78 -14.42 12.33
N LEU A 50 -2.22 -13.22 12.23
CA LEU A 50 -0.80 -13.01 11.94
C LEU A 50 0.09 -13.44 13.11
N GLU A 51 -0.27 -13.08 14.34
CA GLU A 51 0.47 -13.49 15.54
C GLU A 51 0.46 -15.01 15.72
N LYS A 52 -0.70 -15.65 15.50
CA LYS A 52 -0.84 -17.11 15.59
C LYS A 52 -0.03 -17.85 14.53
N GLU A 53 -0.03 -17.34 13.28
CA GLU A 53 0.58 -18.05 12.13
C GLU A 53 2.10 -17.84 12.07
N TYR A 54 2.59 -16.64 12.43
CA TYR A 54 3.98 -16.25 12.20
C TYR A 54 4.80 -15.97 13.45
N GLY A 55 4.16 -15.84 14.64
CA GLY A 55 4.84 -15.60 15.92
C GLY A 55 5.52 -14.23 16.00
N ILE A 56 4.97 -13.22 15.32
CA ILE A 56 5.41 -11.83 15.36
C ILE A 56 4.47 -11.02 16.27
N GLU A 57 4.86 -9.78 16.60
CA GLU A 57 3.95 -8.84 17.28
C GLU A 57 3.18 -7.97 16.28
N VAL A 58 1.89 -7.77 16.54
CA VAL A 58 1.03 -6.89 15.74
C VAL A 58 0.34 -5.86 16.61
N LEU A 59 0.47 -4.58 16.25
CA LEU A 59 -0.23 -3.46 16.86
C LEU A 59 -1.35 -2.95 15.93
N PRO A 60 -2.63 -3.25 16.22
CA PRO A 60 -3.74 -2.71 15.47
C PRO A 60 -4.08 -1.32 15.99
N ILE A 61 -4.22 -0.32 15.10
CA ILE A 61 -4.61 1.05 15.47
C ILE A 61 -5.71 1.54 14.54
N VAL A 62 -6.85 1.92 15.12
CA VAL A 62 -7.92 2.56 14.35
C VAL A 62 -7.48 3.98 13.99
N ALA A 63 -7.40 4.25 12.70
CA ALA A 63 -7.03 5.56 12.19
C ALA A 63 -7.66 5.82 10.83
N ASP A 64 -8.16 7.04 10.61
CA ASP A 64 -8.48 7.55 9.29
C ASP A 64 -7.24 8.27 8.74
N GLY A 65 -6.81 7.90 7.54
CA GLY A 65 -5.67 8.54 6.87
C GLY A 65 -5.92 9.99 6.44
N ALA A 66 -7.15 10.47 6.48
CA ALA A 66 -7.49 11.87 6.26
C ALA A 66 -7.34 12.74 7.53
N ASP A 67 -7.13 12.12 8.69
CA ASP A 67 -6.99 12.80 9.98
C ASP A 67 -5.52 12.82 10.43
N GLU A 68 -4.92 14.01 10.41
CA GLU A 68 -3.52 14.21 10.79
C GLU A 68 -3.26 13.86 12.28
N GLN A 69 -4.22 14.08 13.17
CA GLN A 69 -4.07 13.74 14.58
C GLN A 69 -4.08 12.23 14.78
N ALA A 70 -4.95 11.51 14.06
CA ALA A 70 -4.97 10.05 14.07
C ALA A 70 -3.65 9.48 13.55
N ILE A 71 -3.06 10.07 12.49
CA ILE A 71 -1.75 9.66 11.97
C ILE A 71 -0.65 9.87 13.01
N ASN A 72 -0.60 11.04 13.65
CA ASN A 72 0.37 11.32 14.71
C ASN A 72 0.25 10.32 15.89
N ASN A 73 -0.98 9.95 16.25
CA ASN A 73 -1.23 8.94 17.27
C ASN A 73 -0.70 7.55 16.86
N VAL A 74 -0.85 7.15 15.58
CA VAL A 74 -0.27 5.91 15.05
C VAL A 74 1.24 5.90 15.26
N ILE A 75 1.93 6.97 14.90
CA ILE A 75 3.39 7.04 15.04
C ILE A 75 3.80 7.01 16.51
N THR A 76 3.12 7.78 17.36
CA THR A 76 3.38 7.81 18.80
C THR A 76 3.27 6.41 19.42
N GLN A 77 2.18 5.70 19.19
CA GLN A 77 1.99 4.35 19.71
C GLN A 77 3.00 3.35 19.12
N THR A 78 3.34 3.49 17.82
CA THR A 78 4.37 2.66 17.19
C THR A 78 5.72 2.80 17.90
N ILE A 79 6.12 4.04 18.15
CA ILE A 79 7.41 4.31 18.81
C ILE A 79 7.39 3.92 20.29
N GLN A 80 6.28 4.11 20.98
CA GLN A 80 6.14 3.66 22.38
C GLN A 80 6.28 2.14 22.49
N LYS A 81 5.70 1.37 21.53
CA LYS A 81 5.74 -0.09 21.57
C LYS A 81 7.03 -0.66 21.03
N PHE A 82 7.52 -0.20 19.89
CA PHE A 82 8.59 -0.84 19.15
C PHE A 82 9.91 -0.03 19.10
N GLY A 83 9.88 1.25 19.43
CA GLY A 83 11.06 2.14 19.47
C GLY A 83 11.58 2.58 18.10
N LYS A 84 11.04 2.07 16.98
CA LYS A 84 11.54 2.32 15.62
C LYS A 84 10.49 2.13 14.56
N ILE A 85 10.79 2.60 13.34
CA ILE A 85 10.04 2.33 12.11
C ILE A 85 11.07 2.03 11.02
N ASN A 86 11.00 0.85 10.40
CA ASN A 86 11.87 0.45 9.29
C ASN A 86 11.18 0.61 7.94
N THR A 87 9.87 0.37 7.88
CA THR A 87 9.12 0.44 6.61
C THR A 87 7.77 1.10 6.81
N LEU A 88 7.41 1.97 5.89
CA LEU A 88 6.08 2.54 5.75
C LEU A 88 5.44 2.08 4.44
N ILE A 89 4.24 1.49 4.52
CA ILE A 89 3.46 1.09 3.35
C ILE A 89 2.16 1.89 3.30
N ASN A 90 2.07 2.84 2.39
CA ASN A 90 0.88 3.63 2.11
C ASN A 90 0.02 2.91 1.07
N ASN A 91 -0.85 2.01 1.55
CA ASN A 91 -1.74 1.19 0.72
C ASN A 91 -3.19 1.66 0.76
N ALA A 92 -3.66 2.21 1.91
CA ALA A 92 -5.05 2.61 2.07
C ALA A 92 -5.44 3.76 1.13
N GLN A 93 -6.60 3.64 0.51
CA GLN A 93 -7.29 4.73 -0.20
C GLN A 93 -8.77 4.40 -0.37
N VAL A 94 -9.58 5.44 -0.44
CA VAL A 94 -11.00 5.38 -0.81
C VAL A 94 -11.24 6.29 -2.00
N SER A 95 -12.05 5.85 -2.95
CA SER A 95 -12.47 6.65 -4.09
C SER A 95 -13.81 6.16 -4.62
N LYS A 96 -14.50 6.99 -5.37
CA LYS A 96 -15.64 6.59 -6.17
C LYS A 96 -15.15 6.24 -7.57
N ALA A 97 -15.59 5.13 -8.10
CA ALA A 97 -15.21 4.64 -9.42
C ALA A 97 -16.46 4.35 -10.28
N GLY A 98 -16.28 4.26 -11.59
CA GLY A 98 -17.33 3.90 -12.53
C GLY A 98 -18.13 5.12 -13.05
N LEU A 99 -17.74 6.35 -12.73
CA LEU A 99 -18.37 7.56 -13.21
C LEU A 99 -17.54 8.23 -14.32
N PRO A 100 -18.15 8.72 -15.39
CA PRO A 100 -17.50 9.61 -16.35
C PRO A 100 -16.94 10.87 -15.65
N LEU A 101 -15.90 11.49 -16.23
CA LEU A 101 -15.26 12.68 -15.67
C LEU A 101 -16.26 13.81 -15.35
N LEU A 102 -17.22 14.03 -16.23
CA LEU A 102 -18.23 15.10 -16.08
C LEU A 102 -19.25 14.85 -14.95
N GLU A 103 -19.34 13.61 -14.46
CA GLU A 103 -20.26 13.21 -13.38
C GLU A 103 -19.58 13.15 -12.01
N HIS A 104 -18.25 13.28 -11.95
CA HIS A 104 -17.55 13.37 -10.68
C HIS A 104 -17.84 14.70 -9.99
N SER A 105 -18.29 14.63 -8.75
CA SER A 105 -18.45 15.82 -7.91
C SER A 105 -17.11 16.25 -7.29
N ARG A 106 -17.12 17.44 -6.71
CA ARG A 106 -15.98 17.93 -5.91
C ARG A 106 -15.69 16.99 -4.74
N GLU A 107 -16.74 16.51 -4.07
CA GLU A 107 -16.65 15.61 -2.92
C GLU A 107 -16.02 14.26 -3.31
N ASP A 108 -16.29 13.74 -4.53
CA ASP A 108 -15.66 12.54 -5.06
C ASP A 108 -14.16 12.75 -5.30
N LEU A 109 -13.77 13.94 -5.77
CA LEU A 109 -12.37 14.31 -5.92
C LEU A 109 -11.69 14.47 -4.56
N ASP A 110 -12.30 15.25 -3.65
CA ASP A 110 -11.79 15.50 -2.32
C ASP A 110 -11.60 14.18 -1.53
N LEU A 111 -12.56 13.25 -1.63
CA LEU A 111 -12.45 11.91 -1.02
C LEU A 111 -11.19 11.17 -1.49
N ALA A 112 -10.92 11.17 -2.79
CA ALA A 112 -9.75 10.48 -3.34
C ALA A 112 -8.43 11.18 -2.96
N ILE A 113 -8.42 12.52 -2.96
CA ILE A 113 -7.26 13.34 -2.60
C ILE A 113 -6.93 13.20 -1.11
N PHE A 114 -7.92 13.38 -0.23
CA PHE A 114 -7.67 13.30 1.21
C PHE A 114 -7.28 11.89 1.67
N SER A 115 -7.97 10.85 1.20
CA SER A 115 -7.64 9.48 1.57
C SER A 115 -6.39 8.93 0.88
N GLY A 116 -5.94 9.54 -0.20
CA GLY A 116 -4.78 9.12 -1.00
C GLY A 116 -3.57 10.00 -0.79
N ILE A 117 -3.52 11.16 -1.45
CA ILE A 117 -2.33 12.04 -1.46
C ILE A 117 -2.03 12.58 -0.08
N TYR A 118 -3.03 13.18 0.60
CA TYR A 118 -2.81 13.76 1.93
C TYR A 118 -2.41 12.70 2.95
N ALA A 119 -3.08 11.55 2.95
CA ALA A 119 -2.72 10.44 3.83
C ALA A 119 -1.27 10.00 3.62
N ALA A 120 -0.85 9.75 2.38
CA ALA A 120 0.52 9.37 2.06
C ALA A 120 1.52 10.46 2.47
N PHE A 121 1.22 11.72 2.16
CA PHE A 121 2.07 12.86 2.51
C PHE A 121 2.29 12.97 4.03
N PHE A 122 1.21 12.93 4.83
CA PHE A 122 1.32 13.07 6.28
C PHE A 122 2.03 11.87 6.92
N TYR A 123 1.70 10.63 6.54
CA TYR A 123 2.44 9.47 7.02
C TYR A 123 3.94 9.55 6.69
N MET A 124 4.29 9.89 5.46
CA MET A 124 5.68 10.05 5.04
C MET A 124 6.39 11.12 5.87
N LYS A 125 5.77 12.30 6.02
CA LYS A 125 6.33 13.43 6.77
C LYS A 125 6.62 13.08 8.24
N VAL A 126 5.67 12.45 8.94
CA VAL A 126 5.84 12.13 10.38
C VAL A 126 6.69 10.88 10.62
N CYS A 127 6.77 9.95 9.64
CA CYS A 127 7.66 8.80 9.72
C CYS A 127 9.13 9.15 9.40
N HIS A 128 9.40 10.22 8.63
CA HIS A 128 10.74 10.56 8.16
C HIS A 128 11.83 10.52 9.23
N PRO A 129 11.69 11.14 10.44
CA PRO A 129 12.75 11.13 11.45
C PRO A 129 13.14 9.73 11.94
N TYR A 130 12.20 8.80 11.91
CA TYR A 130 12.40 7.42 12.35
C TYR A 130 12.95 6.55 11.22
N LEU A 131 12.47 6.74 9.99
CA LEU A 131 13.00 6.11 8.79
C LEU A 131 14.46 6.51 8.54
N LYS A 132 14.82 7.77 8.77
CA LYS A 132 16.22 8.24 8.69
C LYS A 132 17.14 7.47 9.65
N LYS A 133 16.71 7.23 10.88
CA LYS A 133 17.49 6.48 11.88
C LYS A 133 17.72 5.01 11.47
N THR A 134 16.79 4.42 10.77
CA THR A 134 16.84 3.03 10.35
C THR A 134 17.32 2.83 8.91
N LYS A 135 17.58 3.91 8.17
CA LYS A 135 17.80 3.92 6.71
C LYS A 135 16.69 3.13 5.99
N GLY A 136 15.46 3.45 6.35
CA GLY A 136 14.28 2.64 6.07
C GLY A 136 13.75 2.77 4.65
N SER A 137 12.57 2.19 4.43
CA SER A 137 11.93 2.15 3.12
C SER A 137 10.49 2.66 3.18
N VAL A 138 10.07 3.39 2.15
CA VAL A 138 8.67 3.77 1.90
C VAL A 138 8.19 3.10 0.63
N ILE A 139 7.03 2.46 0.70
CA ILE A 139 6.37 1.84 -0.44
C ILE A 139 4.99 2.45 -0.58
N ASN A 140 4.80 3.25 -1.61
CA ASN A 140 3.55 3.90 -1.90
C ASN A 140 2.76 3.12 -2.95
N PHE A 141 1.44 3.03 -2.79
CA PHE A 141 0.57 2.34 -3.73
C PHE A 141 -0.07 3.33 -4.69
N ALA A 142 0.35 3.29 -5.95
CA ALA A 142 -0.30 3.94 -7.07
C ALA A 142 -1.18 2.94 -7.86
N SER A 143 -1.48 3.21 -9.11
CA SER A 143 -2.35 2.36 -9.93
C SER A 143 -2.05 2.50 -11.41
N GLY A 144 -2.22 1.41 -12.15
CA GLY A 144 -2.27 1.43 -13.60
C GLY A 144 -3.40 2.32 -14.16
N ALA A 145 -4.46 2.55 -13.40
CA ALA A 145 -5.54 3.46 -13.81
C ALA A 145 -5.05 4.88 -14.05
N GLY A 146 -4.11 5.38 -13.23
CA GLY A 146 -3.44 6.66 -13.46
C GLY A 146 -2.48 6.62 -14.64
N LEU A 147 -1.66 5.57 -14.71
CA LEU A 147 -0.65 5.41 -15.77
C LEU A 147 -1.24 5.38 -17.19
N PHE A 148 -2.42 4.76 -17.35
CA PHE A 148 -3.02 4.48 -18.65
C PHE A 148 -4.33 5.24 -18.91
N GLY A 149 -4.77 6.10 -17.99
CA GLY A 149 -5.98 6.91 -18.16
C GLY A 149 -7.26 6.07 -18.23
N ARG A 150 -7.48 5.18 -17.25
CA ARG A 150 -8.66 4.31 -17.25
C ARG A 150 -9.95 5.11 -17.11
N ALA A 151 -10.85 4.97 -18.08
CA ALA A 151 -12.16 5.61 -18.05
C ALA A 151 -12.95 5.29 -16.77
N GLY A 152 -13.72 6.26 -16.27
CA GLY A 152 -14.52 6.13 -15.06
C GLY A 152 -13.74 6.20 -13.75
N GLN A 153 -12.47 6.62 -13.76
CA GLN A 153 -11.61 6.66 -12.57
C GLN A 153 -10.84 7.97 -12.41
N SER A 154 -11.40 9.08 -12.82
CA SER A 154 -10.70 10.38 -12.89
C SER A 154 -10.16 10.84 -11.53
N SER A 155 -10.97 10.88 -10.47
CA SER A 155 -10.55 11.27 -9.13
C SER A 155 -9.48 10.31 -8.54
N TYR A 156 -9.69 9.01 -8.73
CA TYR A 156 -8.75 7.98 -8.31
C TYR A 156 -7.41 8.08 -9.05
N ALA A 157 -7.45 8.22 -10.38
CA ALA A 157 -6.27 8.37 -11.22
C ALA A 157 -5.46 9.62 -10.83
N ALA A 158 -6.12 10.76 -10.63
CA ALA A 158 -5.49 12.00 -10.19
C ALA A 158 -4.74 11.81 -8.85
N ALA A 159 -5.40 11.18 -7.86
CA ALA A 159 -4.77 10.90 -6.57
C ALA A 159 -3.57 9.95 -6.70
N LYS A 160 -3.69 8.89 -7.51
CA LYS A 160 -2.60 7.91 -7.71
C LYS A 160 -1.39 8.49 -8.45
N GLU A 161 -1.61 9.39 -9.41
CA GLU A 161 -0.51 10.11 -10.06
C GLU A 161 0.12 11.16 -9.14
N GLY A 162 -0.67 11.82 -8.29
CA GLY A 162 -0.15 12.70 -7.25
C GLY A 162 0.77 11.97 -6.27
N ILE A 163 0.41 10.77 -5.84
CA ILE A 163 1.26 9.91 -4.99
C ILE A 163 2.57 9.57 -5.71
N ARG A 164 2.54 9.27 -7.01
CA ARG A 164 3.76 9.00 -7.79
C ARG A 164 4.68 10.22 -7.86
N GLY A 165 4.10 11.40 -8.11
CA GLY A 165 4.85 12.66 -8.11
C GLY A 165 5.55 12.92 -6.77
N LEU A 166 4.77 12.83 -5.68
CA LEU A 166 5.27 12.97 -4.31
C LEU A 166 6.40 11.96 -3.99
N SER A 167 6.24 10.71 -4.42
CA SER A 167 7.23 9.65 -4.17
C SER A 167 8.57 9.92 -4.84
N ARG A 168 8.57 10.44 -6.08
CA ARG A 168 9.80 10.79 -6.81
C ARG A 168 10.56 11.93 -6.12
N VAL A 169 9.84 12.96 -5.67
CA VAL A 169 10.45 14.07 -4.91
C VAL A 169 11.08 13.53 -3.62
N ALA A 170 10.33 12.76 -2.85
CA ALA A 170 10.83 12.18 -1.60
C ALA A 170 12.04 11.24 -1.83
N ALA A 171 12.04 10.44 -2.89
CA ALA A 171 13.19 9.58 -3.22
C ALA A 171 14.46 10.40 -3.46
N THR A 172 14.34 11.55 -4.13
CA THR A 172 15.47 12.45 -4.39
C THR A 172 15.94 13.15 -3.11
N GLU A 173 15.01 13.71 -2.33
CA GLU A 173 15.34 14.49 -1.13
C GLU A 173 15.87 13.62 0.03
N TRP A 174 15.35 12.39 0.16
CA TRP A 174 15.64 11.50 1.30
C TRP A 174 16.73 10.47 0.99
N GLY A 175 17.19 10.39 -0.25
CA GLY A 175 18.33 9.55 -0.63
C GLY A 175 19.59 9.80 0.21
N PRO A 176 20.00 11.08 0.47
CA PRO A 176 21.10 11.37 1.36
C PRO A 176 20.92 10.89 2.81
N ASP A 177 19.68 10.73 3.25
CA ASP A 177 19.34 10.16 4.57
C ASP A 177 19.35 8.63 4.59
N GLY A 178 19.59 7.99 3.44
CA GLY A 178 19.56 6.54 3.26
C GLY A 178 18.15 5.95 3.16
N ILE A 179 17.12 6.79 3.01
CA ILE A 179 15.72 6.33 2.88
C ILE A 179 15.44 6.05 1.41
N ARG A 180 14.86 4.87 1.12
CA ARG A 180 14.41 4.50 -0.20
C ARG A 180 12.89 4.68 -0.33
N VAL A 181 12.43 5.29 -1.42
CA VAL A 181 11.00 5.53 -1.67
C VAL A 181 10.63 4.99 -3.04
N ASN A 182 9.75 3.99 -3.07
CA ASN A 182 9.31 3.35 -4.31
C ASN A 182 7.79 3.28 -4.40
N VAL A 183 7.29 3.07 -5.59
CA VAL A 183 5.86 2.98 -5.90
C VAL A 183 5.54 1.62 -6.50
N VAL A 184 4.41 1.03 -6.06
CA VAL A 184 3.86 -0.21 -6.61
C VAL A 184 2.49 0.07 -7.23
N CYS A 185 2.27 -0.43 -8.46
CA CYS A 185 0.98 -0.37 -9.17
C CYS A 185 0.44 -1.79 -9.34
N PRO A 186 -0.35 -2.33 -8.40
CA PRO A 186 -0.81 -3.71 -8.44
C PRO A 186 -2.07 -3.89 -9.28
N LEU A 187 -2.25 -5.11 -9.79
CA LEU A 187 -3.51 -5.63 -10.32
C LEU A 187 -3.80 -6.96 -9.61
N ALA A 188 -4.43 -6.89 -8.43
CA ALA A 188 -4.55 -8.03 -7.53
C ALA A 188 -6.00 -8.44 -7.27
N MET A 189 -6.20 -9.73 -6.99
CA MET A 189 -7.46 -10.29 -6.57
C MET A 189 -7.81 -9.80 -5.15
N THR A 190 -8.89 -9.03 -5.03
CA THR A 190 -9.44 -8.56 -3.76
C THR A 190 -10.77 -9.25 -3.50
N GLU A 191 -11.30 -9.10 -2.26
CA GLU A 191 -12.63 -9.63 -1.93
C GLU A 191 -13.70 -9.10 -2.88
N SER A 192 -13.73 -7.80 -3.14
CA SER A 192 -14.68 -7.19 -4.08
C SER A 192 -14.54 -7.73 -5.51
N LEU A 193 -13.31 -8.10 -5.92
CA LEU A 193 -13.08 -8.67 -7.23
C LEU A 193 -13.51 -10.16 -7.29
N LYS A 194 -13.45 -10.88 -6.17
CA LYS A 194 -14.00 -12.23 -6.05
C LYS A 194 -15.52 -12.21 -6.17
N GLU A 195 -16.19 -11.32 -5.43
CA GLU A 195 -17.64 -11.10 -5.53
C GLU A 195 -18.05 -10.72 -6.97
N TRP A 196 -17.26 -9.85 -7.62
CA TRP A 196 -17.50 -9.48 -9.00
C TRP A 196 -17.32 -10.68 -9.97
N LYS A 197 -16.33 -11.54 -9.76
CA LYS A 197 -16.14 -12.77 -10.52
C LYS A 197 -17.34 -13.71 -10.40
N GLU A 198 -17.88 -13.87 -9.19
CA GLU A 198 -19.03 -14.72 -8.92
C GLU A 198 -20.30 -14.18 -9.59
N ASN A 199 -20.49 -12.86 -9.56
CA ASN A 199 -21.65 -12.19 -10.14
C ASN A 199 -21.58 -12.05 -11.68
N TYR A 200 -20.37 -11.97 -12.25
CA TYR A 200 -20.14 -11.70 -13.68
C TYR A 200 -19.03 -12.60 -14.26
N PRO A 201 -19.20 -13.94 -14.28
CA PRO A 201 -18.13 -14.87 -14.66
C PRO A 201 -17.64 -14.68 -16.10
N GLU A 202 -18.54 -14.43 -17.06
CA GLU A 202 -18.14 -14.22 -18.46
C GLU A 202 -17.30 -12.94 -18.65
N LEU A 203 -17.67 -11.86 -17.91
CA LEU A 203 -16.92 -10.60 -17.96
C LEU A 203 -15.56 -10.77 -17.28
N TYR A 204 -15.50 -11.57 -16.21
CA TYR A 204 -14.25 -11.94 -15.57
C TYR A 204 -13.33 -12.67 -16.54
N GLU A 205 -13.80 -13.72 -17.20
CA GLU A 205 -13.03 -14.49 -18.19
C GLU A 205 -12.50 -13.59 -19.32
N LYS A 206 -13.35 -12.71 -19.86
CA LYS A 206 -12.91 -11.72 -20.86
C LYS A 206 -11.83 -10.78 -20.33
N THR A 207 -11.93 -10.38 -19.06
CA THR A 207 -10.98 -9.47 -18.44
C THR A 207 -9.61 -10.13 -18.25
N ILE A 208 -9.57 -11.38 -17.78
CA ILE A 208 -8.30 -12.09 -17.58
C ILE A 208 -7.59 -12.44 -18.88
N GLN A 209 -8.31 -12.60 -20.00
CA GLN A 209 -7.70 -12.76 -21.33
C GLN A 209 -6.81 -11.57 -21.73
N GLY A 210 -7.11 -10.36 -21.20
CA GLY A 210 -6.29 -9.16 -21.37
C GLY A 210 -5.06 -9.10 -20.47
N ILE A 211 -4.86 -10.08 -19.58
CA ILE A 211 -3.70 -10.17 -18.70
C ILE A 211 -2.78 -11.28 -19.23
N PRO A 212 -1.57 -10.98 -19.76
CA PRO A 212 -0.68 -12.00 -20.32
C PRO A 212 -0.40 -13.19 -19.40
N LEU A 213 -0.30 -12.99 -18.07
CA LEU A 213 -0.16 -14.09 -17.10
C LEU A 213 -1.48 -14.82 -16.79
N GLY A 214 -2.60 -14.47 -17.43
CA GLY A 214 -3.89 -15.18 -17.36
C GLY A 214 -4.60 -15.13 -16.01
N ARG A 215 -4.20 -14.26 -15.08
CA ARG A 215 -4.79 -14.14 -13.76
C ARG A 215 -4.54 -12.81 -13.10
N PHE A 216 -5.35 -12.46 -12.12
CA PHE A 216 -5.03 -11.41 -11.15
C PHE A 216 -3.95 -11.88 -10.18
N ALA A 217 -3.14 -10.96 -9.68
CA ALA A 217 -2.09 -11.24 -8.71
C ALA A 217 -2.67 -11.69 -7.36
N ASP A 218 -2.00 -12.62 -6.71
CA ASP A 218 -2.25 -12.95 -5.30
C ASP A 218 -1.66 -11.87 -4.40
N PRO A 219 -2.44 -11.30 -3.45
CA PRO A 219 -1.98 -10.21 -2.58
C PRO A 219 -0.74 -10.54 -1.76
N LYS A 220 -0.60 -11.77 -1.26
CA LYS A 220 0.55 -12.20 -0.46
C LYS A 220 1.75 -12.55 -1.34
N ASN A 221 1.53 -13.44 -2.31
CA ASN A 221 2.63 -14.09 -3.03
C ASN A 221 3.16 -13.26 -4.21
N ASP A 222 2.30 -12.50 -4.90
CA ASP A 222 2.71 -11.71 -6.05
C ASP A 222 2.99 -10.25 -5.68
N ILE A 223 2.20 -9.65 -4.76
CA ILE A 223 2.36 -8.25 -4.36
C ILE A 223 3.23 -8.14 -3.10
N GLY A 224 2.88 -8.88 -2.05
CA GLY A 224 3.55 -8.82 -0.75
C GLY A 224 5.04 -9.16 -0.83
N ARG A 225 5.41 -10.18 -1.61
CA ARG A 225 6.82 -10.58 -1.78
C ARG A 225 7.66 -9.53 -2.51
N VAL A 226 7.08 -8.79 -3.46
CA VAL A 226 7.79 -7.66 -4.09
C VAL A 226 7.93 -6.50 -3.09
N CYS A 227 6.93 -6.24 -2.26
CA CYS A 227 7.06 -5.25 -1.19
C CYS A 227 8.14 -5.66 -0.17
N VAL A 228 8.24 -6.95 0.18
CA VAL A 228 9.34 -7.48 1.02
C VAL A 228 10.70 -7.22 0.37
N PHE A 229 10.87 -7.51 -0.92
CA PHE A 229 12.09 -7.18 -1.66
C PHE A 229 12.42 -5.70 -1.54
N LEU A 230 11.46 -4.82 -1.82
CA LEU A 230 11.64 -3.37 -1.75
C LEU A 230 11.96 -2.85 -0.34
N ALA A 231 11.52 -3.56 0.71
CA ALA A 231 11.80 -3.22 2.10
C ALA A 231 13.15 -3.77 2.60
N SER A 232 13.70 -4.78 1.94
CA SER A 232 14.93 -5.47 2.35
C SER A 232 16.20 -4.84 1.77
N GLU A 233 17.34 -5.31 2.25
CA GLU A 233 18.67 -4.95 1.73
C GLU A 233 18.88 -5.40 0.28
N ASP A 234 18.12 -6.40 -0.21
CA ASP A 234 18.16 -6.84 -1.61
C ASP A 234 17.83 -5.72 -2.60
N ALA A 235 17.10 -4.68 -2.13
CA ALA A 235 16.73 -3.49 -2.90
C ALA A 235 17.55 -2.24 -2.48
N SER A 236 18.74 -2.40 -1.93
CA SER A 236 19.55 -1.28 -1.38
C SER A 236 19.88 -0.18 -2.40
N PHE A 237 19.83 -0.49 -3.70
CA PHE A 237 20.06 0.49 -4.78
C PHE A 237 18.81 0.79 -5.62
N VAL A 238 17.60 0.49 -5.06
CA VAL A 238 16.30 0.73 -5.72
C VAL A 238 15.55 1.83 -5.00
N THR A 239 15.48 3.03 -5.59
CA THR A 239 14.71 4.18 -5.10
C THR A 239 14.17 5.01 -6.26
N GLY A 240 13.02 5.65 -6.08
CA GLY A 240 12.36 6.49 -7.11
C GLY A 240 11.60 5.69 -8.17
N GLU A 241 11.58 4.37 -8.08
CA GLU A 241 10.99 3.50 -9.08
C GLU A 241 9.47 3.36 -8.97
N THR A 242 8.83 3.14 -10.11
CA THR A 242 7.44 2.70 -10.19
C THR A 242 7.37 1.30 -10.79
N ILE A 243 7.03 0.33 -9.96
CA ILE A 243 6.97 -1.08 -10.34
C ILE A 243 5.51 -1.47 -10.61
N THR A 244 5.21 -1.88 -11.84
CA THR A 244 3.90 -2.39 -12.22
C THR A 244 3.82 -3.88 -11.97
N LEU A 245 2.89 -4.31 -11.11
CA LEU A 245 2.59 -5.70 -10.79
C LEU A 245 1.24 -6.08 -11.39
N GLN A 246 1.18 -6.14 -12.73
CA GLN A 246 -0.06 -6.24 -13.49
C GLN A 246 -0.08 -7.43 -14.46
N GLY A 247 0.82 -8.40 -14.29
CA GLY A 247 0.84 -9.60 -15.09
C GLY A 247 1.05 -9.36 -16.59
N GLY A 248 1.68 -8.24 -16.96
CA GLY A 248 1.91 -7.83 -18.36
C GLY A 248 0.80 -6.99 -18.98
N SER A 249 -0.32 -6.73 -18.28
CA SER A 249 -1.45 -5.95 -18.83
C SER A 249 -1.19 -4.43 -18.90
N GLY A 250 -0.04 -3.96 -18.50
CA GLY A 250 0.30 -2.54 -18.47
C GLY A 250 1.72 -2.31 -18.93
N LEU A 251 2.03 -2.74 -20.14
CA LEU A 251 3.34 -2.51 -20.73
C LEU A 251 3.55 -1.01 -20.95
N ARG A 252 4.73 -0.53 -20.58
CA ARG A 252 5.19 0.82 -20.88
C ARG A 252 6.28 0.74 -21.94
N PRO A 253 6.34 1.72 -22.83
CA PRO A 253 7.45 1.82 -23.80
C PRO A 253 8.79 2.06 -23.07
#